data_78605b3e72025b11d6f161bf322e03ac
#
_entry.id   78605b3e72025b11d6f161bf322e03ac
#
_cell.length_a   1.000
_cell.length_b   1.000
_cell.length_c   1.000
_cell.angle_alpha   90.00
_cell.angle_beta   90.00
_cell.angle_gamma   90.00
#
_symmetry.space_group_name_H-M   'P 1'
#
loop_
_entity.id
_entity.type
_entity.pdbx_description
1 polymer ?
#
loop_
_entity_poly.entity_id
_entity_poly.type
_entity_poly.pdbx_seq_one_letter_code
_entity_poly.pdbx_strand_id
1 'polypeptide(L)'
;FVCYAFVDDADAVHTAKDVDTTGDTVRQEMQQAIDHWEGGLKATGGALLPDKSYWYLIDFVWTGDRWRYATKDDLPGDISINKVDDSGREVLNRYEASEAKKTMGVYLAMDGNNQEETQYLRDKAEEFADCVRTGFLSREDATYALHRTIMKTLEYPLVATTMDKLQWDYIMSPILKSTLPRMGFVRTFPRDVVYGPEEICGLGVVHPWHNHTYVLLQETSLPSITGDLIRASLEQLRLEIGLPDRTDQWRWSAIDVLATDCWLKDLLKYMAQHDFQLTDTLPTLRSYRASDKFLMKEFLAN
;
A
#
# COMPACT_ATOMS: atom_id res chain seq x y z
N PHE A 1 7.16 -15.86 -12.24
CA PHE A 1 6.77 -16.25 -10.89
C PHE A 1 7.81 -15.74 -9.90
N VAL A 2 7.34 -15.00 -8.91
CA VAL A 2 8.14 -14.49 -7.80
C VAL A 2 7.42 -14.88 -6.51
N CYS A 3 8.17 -15.30 -5.50
CA CYS A 3 7.63 -15.64 -4.20
C CYS A 3 8.41 -14.89 -3.12
N TYR A 4 7.68 -14.25 -2.21
CA TYR A 4 8.21 -13.62 -1.01
C TYR A 4 7.75 -14.45 0.20
N ALA A 5 8.64 -14.78 1.10
CA ALA A 5 8.33 -15.52 2.30
C ALA A 5 8.81 -14.75 3.53
N PHE A 6 7.93 -14.67 4.53
CA PHE A 6 8.24 -14.11 5.84
C PHE A 6 7.77 -15.09 6.92
N VAL A 7 8.72 -15.78 7.53
CA VAL A 7 8.49 -16.85 8.52
C VAL A 7 7.64 -17.97 7.91
N ASP A 8 6.34 -18.02 8.19
CA ASP A 8 5.36 -19.00 7.71
C ASP A 8 4.41 -18.43 6.64
N ASP A 9 4.39 -17.12 6.46
CA ASP A 9 3.61 -16.48 5.40
C ASP A 9 4.39 -16.44 4.08
N ALA A 10 3.73 -16.76 2.97
CA ALA A 10 4.32 -16.69 1.64
C ALA A 10 3.36 -16.04 0.65
N ASP A 11 3.83 -14.98 0.00
CA ASP A 11 3.13 -14.29 -1.07
C ASP A 11 3.75 -14.66 -2.42
N ALA A 12 2.96 -15.23 -3.31
CA ALA A 12 3.38 -15.63 -4.63
C ALA A 12 2.72 -14.77 -5.70
N VAL A 13 3.52 -14.23 -6.61
CA VAL A 13 3.07 -13.38 -7.70
C VAL A 13 3.49 -13.96 -9.04
N HIS A 14 2.55 -14.06 -9.96
CA HIS A 14 2.80 -14.42 -11.34
C HIS A 14 2.21 -13.37 -12.27
N THR A 15 2.97 -12.96 -13.29
CA THR A 15 2.56 -11.91 -14.22
C THR A 15 2.54 -12.46 -15.64
N ALA A 16 1.68 -11.89 -16.48
CA ALA A 16 1.69 -12.13 -17.92
C ALA A 16 3.07 -11.84 -18.51
N LYS A 17 3.51 -12.68 -19.45
CA LYS A 17 4.82 -12.54 -20.12
C LYS A 17 4.78 -11.57 -21.30
N ASP A 18 3.64 -11.49 -21.93
CA ASP A 18 3.40 -10.66 -23.11
C ASP A 18 1.95 -10.21 -23.17
N VAL A 19 1.63 -9.36 -24.15
CA VAL A 19 0.30 -8.73 -24.31
C VAL A 19 -0.78 -9.75 -24.72
N ASP A 20 -0.39 -10.88 -25.28
CA ASP A 20 -1.31 -11.93 -25.76
C ASP A 20 -1.62 -12.97 -24.67
N THR A 21 -0.95 -12.89 -23.53
CA THR A 21 -1.17 -13.79 -22.39
C THR A 21 -2.53 -13.49 -21.74
N THR A 22 -3.43 -14.45 -21.75
CA THR A 22 -4.77 -14.29 -21.14
C THR A 22 -4.75 -14.54 -19.64
N GLY A 23 -5.73 -13.99 -18.91
CA GLY A 23 -5.91 -14.25 -17.49
C GLY A 23 -6.06 -15.75 -17.14
N ASP A 24 -6.68 -16.54 -18.02
CA ASP A 24 -6.77 -18.00 -17.84
C ASP A 24 -5.39 -18.69 -17.96
N THR A 25 -4.55 -18.25 -18.90
CA THR A 25 -3.18 -18.74 -19.03
C THR A 25 -2.37 -18.42 -17.78
N VAL A 26 -2.45 -17.17 -17.28
CA VAL A 26 -1.77 -16.74 -16.03
C VAL A 26 -2.22 -17.60 -14.85
N ARG A 27 -3.53 -17.88 -14.73
CA ARG A 27 -4.08 -18.73 -13.68
C ARG A 27 -3.55 -20.17 -13.78
N GLN A 28 -3.48 -20.73 -14.97
CA GLN A 28 -2.97 -22.09 -15.19
C GLN A 28 -1.47 -22.19 -14.86
N GLU A 29 -0.68 -21.19 -15.28
CA GLU A 29 0.75 -21.14 -14.94
C GLU A 29 0.95 -20.96 -13.43
N MET A 30 0.11 -20.17 -12.78
CA MET A 30 0.11 -20.02 -11.32
C MET A 30 -0.24 -21.33 -10.61
N GLN A 31 -1.24 -22.08 -11.09
CA GLN A 31 -1.55 -23.42 -10.55
C GLN A 31 -0.36 -24.36 -10.62
N GLN A 32 0.35 -24.38 -11.75
CA GLN A 32 1.56 -25.21 -11.90
C GLN A 32 2.66 -24.77 -10.93
N ALA A 33 2.86 -23.47 -10.75
CA ALA A 33 3.84 -22.94 -9.82
C ALA A 33 3.52 -23.32 -8.37
N ILE A 34 2.25 -23.24 -7.97
CA ILE A 34 1.78 -23.66 -6.65
C ILE A 34 1.97 -25.17 -6.45
N ASP A 35 1.66 -25.99 -7.45
CA ASP A 35 1.86 -27.44 -7.37
C ASP A 35 3.34 -27.79 -7.14
N HIS A 36 4.26 -27.11 -7.81
CA HIS A 36 5.71 -27.26 -7.59
C HIS A 36 6.15 -26.81 -6.20
N TRP A 37 5.64 -25.66 -5.75
CA TRP A 37 5.92 -25.11 -4.42
C TRP A 37 5.43 -26.04 -3.31
N GLU A 38 4.19 -26.54 -3.44
CA GLU A 38 3.60 -27.50 -2.51
C GLU A 38 4.43 -28.81 -2.44
N GLY A 39 4.87 -29.31 -3.58
CA GLY A 39 5.76 -30.46 -3.64
C GLY A 39 7.09 -30.23 -2.91
N GLY A 40 7.67 -29.04 -3.08
CA GLY A 40 8.88 -28.63 -2.36
C GLY A 40 8.67 -28.52 -0.86
N LEU A 41 7.58 -27.89 -0.42
CA LEU A 41 7.22 -27.79 1.00
C LEU A 41 7.02 -29.18 1.62
N LYS A 42 6.28 -30.07 0.94
CA LYS A 42 6.04 -31.43 1.42
C LYS A 42 7.35 -32.21 1.60
N ALA A 43 8.33 -32.02 0.72
CA ALA A 43 9.65 -32.64 0.82
C ALA A 43 10.43 -32.19 2.08
N THR A 44 10.15 -30.98 2.57
CA THR A 44 10.74 -30.43 3.82
C THR A 44 9.88 -30.67 5.08
N GLY A 45 8.74 -31.34 4.94
CA GLY A 45 7.80 -31.60 6.02
C GLY A 45 6.80 -30.46 6.28
N GLY A 46 6.76 -29.44 5.41
CA GLY A 46 5.77 -28.36 5.45
C GLY A 46 4.52 -28.70 4.65
N ALA A 47 3.46 -27.90 4.83
CA ALA A 47 2.23 -27.98 4.04
C ALA A 47 1.57 -26.61 3.90
N LEU A 48 0.88 -26.39 2.78
CA LEU A 48 -0.03 -25.27 2.62
C LEU A 48 -1.35 -25.58 3.31
N LEU A 49 -1.97 -24.57 3.93
CA LEU A 49 -3.25 -24.69 4.61
C LEU A 49 -4.35 -24.05 3.75
N PRO A 50 -5.29 -24.84 3.18
CA PRO A 50 -6.35 -24.29 2.31
C PRO A 50 -7.16 -23.18 2.98
N ASP A 51 -7.57 -23.37 4.23
CA ASP A 51 -8.40 -22.42 4.99
C ASP A 51 -7.71 -21.04 5.20
N LYS A 52 -6.38 -21.01 5.17
CA LYS A 52 -5.59 -19.78 5.35
C LYS A 52 -5.07 -19.20 4.04
N SER A 53 -5.17 -19.97 2.96
CA SER A 53 -4.67 -19.58 1.65
C SER A 53 -5.78 -18.98 0.80
N TYR A 54 -5.44 -17.97 0.03
CA TYR A 54 -6.37 -17.29 -0.89
C TYR A 54 -5.59 -16.73 -2.08
N TRP A 55 -6.33 -16.28 -3.11
CA TRP A 55 -5.71 -15.73 -4.29
C TRP A 55 -6.56 -14.65 -4.95
N TYR A 56 -5.91 -13.84 -5.77
CA TYR A 56 -6.51 -12.83 -6.63
C TYR A 56 -6.10 -13.07 -8.08
N LEU A 57 -6.97 -12.72 -9.01
CA LEU A 57 -6.63 -12.57 -10.41
C LEU A 57 -6.88 -11.12 -10.80
N ILE A 58 -5.80 -10.41 -11.15
CA ILE A 58 -5.86 -9.02 -11.57
C ILE A 58 -5.79 -8.99 -13.08
N ASP A 59 -6.89 -8.58 -13.70
CA ASP A 59 -7.02 -8.39 -15.13
C ASP A 59 -8.04 -7.27 -15.38
N PHE A 60 -8.13 -6.78 -16.60
CA PHE A 60 -8.96 -5.62 -16.94
C PHE A 60 -9.90 -5.94 -18.09
N VAL A 61 -11.13 -5.47 -17.99
CA VAL A 61 -12.17 -5.57 -19.03
C VAL A 61 -12.56 -4.16 -19.48
N TRP A 62 -12.60 -3.95 -20.79
CA TRP A 62 -13.12 -2.73 -21.39
C TRP A 62 -14.64 -2.76 -21.47
N THR A 63 -15.32 -1.77 -20.87
CA THR A 63 -16.79 -1.68 -20.83
C THR A 63 -17.39 -0.73 -21.88
N GLY A 64 -16.59 -0.32 -22.86
CA GLY A 64 -17.00 0.57 -23.96
C GLY A 64 -16.60 2.03 -23.75
N ASP A 65 -16.47 2.48 -22.52
CA ASP A 65 -16.08 3.85 -22.13
C ASP A 65 -14.92 3.90 -21.13
N ARG A 66 -14.70 2.82 -20.38
CA ARG A 66 -13.68 2.75 -19.33
C ARG A 66 -13.21 1.31 -19.09
N TRP A 67 -12.01 1.21 -18.52
CA TRP A 67 -11.48 -0.03 -17.96
C TRP A 67 -12.05 -0.26 -16.55
N ARG A 68 -12.32 -1.52 -16.25
CA ARG A 68 -12.59 -1.99 -14.89
C ARG A 68 -11.81 -3.26 -14.61
N TYR A 69 -11.62 -3.59 -13.34
CA TYR A 69 -11.10 -4.90 -12.96
C TYR A 69 -12.05 -6.01 -13.41
N ALA A 70 -11.47 -7.09 -13.93
CA ALA A 70 -12.21 -8.30 -14.25
C ALA A 70 -12.71 -8.99 -12.97
N THR A 71 -13.96 -9.39 -12.98
CA THR A 71 -14.59 -10.11 -11.87
C THR A 71 -14.43 -11.64 -12.03
N LYS A 72 -14.84 -12.40 -11.02
CA LYS A 72 -14.93 -13.88 -11.09
C LYS A 72 -15.83 -14.35 -12.22
N ASP A 73 -16.88 -13.57 -12.54
CA ASP A 73 -17.81 -13.90 -13.63
C ASP A 73 -17.21 -13.67 -15.02
N ASP A 74 -16.36 -12.64 -15.16
CA ASP A 74 -15.66 -12.37 -16.43
C ASP A 74 -14.59 -13.42 -16.74
N LEU A 75 -13.87 -13.86 -15.71
CA LEU A 75 -12.77 -14.81 -15.81
C LEU A 75 -12.96 -15.94 -14.80
N PRO A 76 -13.84 -16.92 -15.10
CA PRO A 76 -14.07 -18.04 -14.21
C PRO A 76 -12.84 -18.94 -14.11
N GLY A 77 -12.75 -19.70 -13.03
CA GLY A 77 -11.72 -20.71 -12.81
C GLY A 77 -11.16 -20.65 -11.40
N ASP A 78 -10.60 -21.76 -10.98
CA ASP A 78 -10.17 -22.00 -9.62
C ASP A 78 -8.67 -22.32 -9.54
N ILE A 79 -8.09 -22.09 -8.39
CA ILE A 79 -6.80 -22.62 -7.95
C ILE A 79 -7.08 -23.55 -6.78
N SER A 80 -6.40 -24.71 -6.76
CA SER A 80 -6.57 -25.70 -5.71
C SER A 80 -5.22 -26.19 -5.20
N ILE A 81 -5.18 -26.61 -3.95
CA ILE A 81 -4.02 -27.24 -3.30
C ILE A 81 -4.43 -28.58 -2.67
N ASN A 82 -3.46 -29.44 -2.36
CA ASN A 82 -3.75 -30.70 -1.71
C ASN A 82 -4.17 -30.46 -0.25
N LYS A 83 -5.09 -31.26 0.24
CA LYS A 83 -5.40 -31.29 1.66
C LYS A 83 -4.23 -31.87 2.45
N VAL A 84 -4.09 -31.41 3.68
CA VAL A 84 -2.99 -31.83 4.58
C VAL A 84 -2.97 -33.35 4.82
N ASP A 85 -4.16 -33.98 4.77
CA ASP A 85 -4.35 -35.42 4.94
C ASP A 85 -4.21 -36.24 3.66
N ASP A 86 -3.83 -35.62 2.56
CA ASP A 86 -3.77 -36.20 1.21
C ASP A 86 -5.10 -36.81 0.71
N SER A 87 -6.23 -36.45 1.30
CA SER A 87 -7.55 -36.98 0.93
C SER A 87 -8.12 -36.42 -0.39
N GLY A 88 -7.39 -35.51 -1.03
CA GLY A 88 -7.78 -34.85 -2.28
C GLY A 88 -7.33 -33.41 -2.36
N ARG A 89 -7.88 -32.69 -3.33
CA ARG A 89 -7.60 -31.25 -3.50
C ARG A 89 -8.74 -30.41 -2.93
N GLU A 90 -8.40 -29.21 -2.48
CA GLU A 90 -9.34 -28.22 -2.01
C GLU A 90 -9.15 -26.92 -2.79
N VAL A 91 -10.26 -26.30 -3.18
CA VAL A 91 -10.28 -25.07 -3.95
C VAL A 91 -10.00 -23.91 -3.00
N LEU A 92 -9.05 -23.07 -3.37
CA LEU A 92 -8.72 -21.86 -2.62
C LEU A 92 -9.75 -20.75 -2.83
N ASN A 93 -9.99 -19.97 -1.80
CA ASN A 93 -10.86 -18.80 -1.89
C ASN A 93 -10.26 -17.77 -2.85
N ARG A 94 -10.99 -17.45 -3.91
CA ARG A 94 -10.69 -16.33 -4.81
C ARG A 94 -11.39 -15.08 -4.31
N TYR A 95 -10.67 -13.99 -4.24
CA TYR A 95 -11.19 -12.67 -3.87
C TYR A 95 -11.23 -11.74 -5.08
N GLU A 96 -12.19 -10.80 -5.10
CA GLU A 96 -12.23 -9.72 -6.07
C GLU A 96 -11.14 -8.69 -5.76
N ALA A 97 -10.70 -7.92 -6.76
CA ALA A 97 -9.67 -6.92 -6.57
C ALA A 97 -9.99 -5.88 -5.47
N SER A 98 -11.28 -5.59 -5.26
CA SER A 98 -11.77 -4.66 -4.25
C SER A 98 -11.94 -5.26 -2.85
N GLU A 99 -11.88 -6.57 -2.71
CA GLU A 99 -12.00 -7.24 -1.41
C GLU A 99 -10.64 -7.25 -0.69
N ALA A 100 -10.56 -6.55 0.43
CA ALA A 100 -9.32 -6.52 1.21
C ALA A 100 -9.13 -7.80 2.04
N LYS A 101 -7.88 -8.24 2.15
CA LYS A 101 -7.47 -9.32 3.04
C LYS A 101 -6.31 -8.89 3.91
N LYS A 102 -6.30 -9.42 5.13
CA LYS A 102 -5.27 -9.09 6.11
C LYS A 102 -4.00 -9.86 5.78
N THR A 103 -2.95 -9.14 5.39
CA THR A 103 -1.62 -9.67 5.12
C THR A 103 -0.62 -8.94 6.01
N MET A 104 0.19 -9.69 6.76
CA MET A 104 1.18 -9.13 7.70
C MET A 104 0.59 -8.06 8.65
N GLY A 105 -0.67 -8.21 9.06
CA GLY A 105 -1.32 -7.30 9.99
C GLY A 105 -2.04 -6.10 9.36
N VAL A 106 -1.95 -5.88 8.05
CA VAL A 106 -2.59 -4.78 7.30
C VAL A 106 -3.64 -5.34 6.35
N TYR A 107 -4.78 -4.67 6.22
CA TYR A 107 -5.79 -5.01 5.21
C TYR A 107 -5.45 -4.37 3.87
N LEU A 108 -5.18 -5.20 2.87
CA LEU A 108 -4.80 -4.79 1.53
C LEU A 108 -5.83 -5.28 0.52
N ALA A 109 -6.31 -4.37 -0.33
CA ALA A 109 -7.09 -4.67 -1.52
C ALA A 109 -6.23 -4.48 -2.76
N MET A 110 -6.40 -5.33 -3.76
CA MET A 110 -5.55 -5.31 -4.97
C MET A 110 -5.86 -4.14 -5.91
N ASP A 111 -7.03 -3.52 -5.77
CA ASP A 111 -7.38 -2.27 -6.47
C ASP A 111 -6.83 -1.01 -5.77
N GLY A 112 -6.16 -1.16 -4.63
CA GLY A 112 -5.56 -0.07 -3.86
C GLY A 112 -6.55 0.68 -2.95
N ASN A 113 -7.82 0.24 -2.81
CA ASN A 113 -8.71 0.88 -1.86
C ASN A 113 -8.32 0.58 -0.42
N ASN A 114 -8.51 1.56 0.47
CA ASN A 114 -8.12 1.46 1.87
C ASN A 114 -9.32 1.40 2.83
N GLN A 115 -10.50 1.03 2.37
CA GLN A 115 -11.73 1.11 3.17
C GLN A 115 -11.67 0.23 4.42
N GLU A 116 -11.28 -1.04 4.24
CA GLU A 116 -11.18 -2.01 5.34
C GLU A 116 -10.09 -1.61 6.35
N GLU A 117 -8.92 -1.19 5.87
CA GLU A 117 -7.85 -0.75 6.76
C GLU A 117 -8.22 0.54 7.49
N THR A 118 -8.84 1.50 6.80
CA THR A 118 -9.34 2.74 7.41
C THR A 118 -10.33 2.43 8.53
N GLN A 119 -11.26 1.51 8.29
CA GLN A 119 -12.25 1.12 9.31
C GLN A 119 -11.58 0.38 10.48
N TYR A 120 -10.68 -0.54 10.19
CA TYR A 120 -9.93 -1.26 11.22
C TYR A 120 -9.13 -0.31 12.13
N LEU A 121 -8.41 0.66 11.53
CA LEU A 121 -7.66 1.64 12.31
C LEU A 121 -8.58 2.61 13.05
N ARG A 122 -9.73 2.93 12.48
CA ARG A 122 -10.75 3.72 13.17
C ARG A 122 -11.28 3.00 14.40
N ASP A 123 -11.60 1.71 14.31
CA ASP A 123 -12.08 0.90 15.42
C ASP A 123 -11.00 0.83 16.52
N LYS A 124 -9.73 0.66 16.16
CA LYS A 124 -8.60 0.74 17.09
C LYS A 124 -8.46 2.12 17.76
N ALA A 125 -8.66 3.17 17.01
CA ALA A 125 -8.66 4.53 17.54
C ALA A 125 -9.81 4.79 18.53
N GLU A 126 -10.99 4.23 18.29
CA GLU A 126 -12.14 4.31 19.19
C GLU A 126 -11.94 3.47 20.45
N GLU A 127 -11.42 2.23 20.32
CA GLU A 127 -11.04 1.38 21.46
C GLU A 127 -10.04 2.11 22.38
N PHE A 128 -8.98 2.69 21.79
CA PHE A 128 -8.02 3.50 22.51
C PHE A 128 -8.68 4.71 23.19
N ALA A 129 -9.54 5.43 22.47
CA ALA A 129 -10.25 6.59 23.00
C ALA A 129 -11.14 6.22 24.19
N ASP A 130 -11.78 5.05 24.17
CA ASP A 130 -12.59 4.54 25.28
C ASP A 130 -11.71 4.21 26.49
N CYS A 131 -10.59 3.54 26.30
CA CYS A 131 -9.62 3.28 27.36
C CYS A 131 -9.11 4.58 28.01
N VAL A 132 -8.80 5.61 27.20
CA VAL A 132 -8.38 6.93 27.72
C VAL A 132 -9.50 7.65 28.48
N ARG A 133 -10.75 7.55 28.03
CA ARG A 133 -11.90 8.18 28.69
C ARG A 133 -12.25 7.54 30.03
N THR A 134 -12.18 6.23 30.10
CA THR A 134 -12.58 5.46 31.29
C THR A 134 -11.44 5.23 32.27
N GLY A 135 -10.19 5.25 31.81
CA GLY A 135 -9.01 5.04 32.63
C GLY A 135 -8.67 6.22 33.55
N PHE A 136 -8.03 5.90 34.67
CA PHE A 136 -7.48 6.88 35.61
C PHE A 136 -6.06 7.25 35.19
N LEU A 137 -5.92 8.01 34.10
CA LEU A 137 -4.62 8.42 33.57
C LEU A 137 -4.21 9.81 34.11
N SER A 138 -2.95 9.92 34.54
CA SER A 138 -2.31 11.22 34.72
C SER A 138 -2.09 11.93 33.38
N ARG A 139 -1.64 13.18 33.40
CA ARG A 139 -1.29 13.89 32.16
C ARG A 139 -0.13 13.24 31.43
N GLU A 140 0.88 12.82 32.19
CA GLU A 140 2.06 12.13 31.71
C GLU A 140 1.70 10.77 31.08
N ASP A 141 0.82 10.00 31.76
CA ASP A 141 0.34 8.71 31.23
C ASP A 141 -0.42 8.89 29.93
N ALA A 142 -1.31 9.91 29.88
CA ALA A 142 -2.09 10.20 28.66
C ALA A 142 -1.16 10.61 27.47
N THR A 143 -0.14 11.42 27.77
CA THR A 143 0.87 11.81 26.78
C THR A 143 1.68 10.60 26.31
N TYR A 144 2.12 9.77 27.25
CA TYR A 144 2.85 8.55 26.94
C TYR A 144 2.01 7.58 26.10
N ALA A 145 0.77 7.34 26.50
CA ALA A 145 -0.16 6.47 25.77
C ALA A 145 -0.40 6.97 24.33
N LEU A 146 -0.54 8.29 24.13
CA LEU A 146 -0.66 8.88 22.81
C LEU A 146 0.57 8.57 21.97
N HIS A 147 1.76 8.99 22.41
CA HIS A 147 2.98 8.93 21.59
C HIS A 147 3.56 7.51 21.43
N ARG A 148 3.44 6.66 22.47
CA ARG A 148 4.11 5.36 22.52
C ARG A 148 3.22 4.15 22.26
N THR A 149 1.91 4.34 22.28
CA THR A 149 0.96 3.25 22.02
C THR A 149 0.23 3.49 20.70
N ILE A 150 -0.77 4.37 20.69
CA ILE A 150 -1.63 4.48 19.50
C ILE A 150 -0.90 5.03 18.28
N MET A 151 -0.04 6.04 18.44
CA MET A 151 0.71 6.57 17.28
C MET A 151 1.63 5.52 16.67
N LYS A 152 2.23 4.63 17.47
CA LYS A 152 3.04 3.52 16.95
C LYS A 152 2.21 2.45 16.24
N THR A 153 0.99 2.21 16.69
CA THR A 153 0.04 1.34 15.98
C THR A 153 -0.32 1.92 14.61
N LEU A 154 -0.52 3.24 14.53
CA LEU A 154 -0.85 3.93 13.28
C LEU A 154 0.35 4.07 12.32
N GLU A 155 1.59 4.04 12.82
CA GLU A 155 2.80 4.04 12.00
C GLU A 155 2.98 2.75 11.20
N TYR A 156 2.55 1.61 11.74
CA TYR A 156 2.83 0.31 11.13
C TYR A 156 2.30 0.15 9.70
N PRO A 157 1.04 0.50 9.37
CA PRO A 157 0.48 0.33 8.03
C PRO A 157 0.89 1.42 7.04
N LEU A 158 1.61 2.47 7.46
CA LEU A 158 1.90 3.63 6.63
C LEU A 158 2.57 3.29 5.29
N VAL A 159 3.51 2.36 5.29
CA VAL A 159 4.25 1.98 4.08
C VAL A 159 3.44 1.12 3.10
N ALA A 160 2.35 0.53 3.56
CA ALA A 160 1.53 -0.40 2.79
C ALA A 160 0.17 0.19 2.36
N THR A 161 -0.18 1.40 2.83
CA THR A 161 -1.47 2.03 2.58
C THR A 161 -1.32 3.35 1.81
N THR A 162 -2.38 3.73 1.10
CA THR A 162 -2.46 4.98 0.32
C THR A 162 -3.57 5.90 0.84
N MET A 163 -3.80 5.88 2.15
CA MET A 163 -4.85 6.69 2.78
C MET A 163 -4.57 8.18 2.62
N ASP A 164 -5.61 8.91 2.23
CA ASP A 164 -5.56 10.36 2.09
C ASP A 164 -5.63 11.08 3.45
N LYS A 165 -5.43 12.40 3.40
CA LYS A 165 -5.47 13.22 4.62
C LYS A 165 -6.82 13.16 5.34
N LEU A 166 -7.94 13.04 4.60
CA LEU A 166 -9.28 13.01 5.20
C LEU A 166 -9.52 11.69 5.94
N GLN A 167 -9.05 10.57 5.39
CA GLN A 167 -9.10 9.26 6.05
C GLN A 167 -8.27 9.28 7.34
N TRP A 168 -7.07 9.86 7.31
CA TRP A 168 -6.25 10.03 8.51
C TRP A 168 -6.87 10.97 9.54
N ASP A 169 -7.46 12.09 9.12
CA ASP A 169 -8.19 13.00 10.01
C ASP A 169 -9.39 12.28 10.67
N TYR A 170 -10.07 11.41 9.93
CA TYR A 170 -11.14 10.57 10.45
C TYR A 170 -10.64 9.62 11.53
N ILE A 171 -9.54 8.92 11.32
CA ILE A 171 -8.91 8.01 12.30
C ILE A 171 -8.42 8.78 13.53
N MET A 172 -7.74 9.91 13.35
CA MET A 172 -7.16 10.71 14.43
C MET A 172 -8.20 11.42 15.33
N SER A 173 -9.40 11.65 14.80
CA SER A 173 -10.43 12.41 15.50
C SER A 173 -10.79 11.87 16.90
N PRO A 174 -11.13 10.58 17.13
CA PRO A 174 -11.46 10.06 18.46
C PRO A 174 -10.25 10.10 19.41
N ILE A 175 -9.05 9.82 18.90
CA ILE A 175 -7.82 9.85 19.68
C ILE A 175 -7.62 11.23 20.30
N LEU A 176 -7.60 12.27 19.47
CA LEU A 176 -7.35 13.62 19.95
C LEU A 176 -8.48 14.16 20.84
N LYS A 177 -9.75 13.83 20.52
CA LYS A 177 -10.90 14.23 21.34
C LYS A 177 -10.88 13.64 22.75
N SER A 178 -10.29 12.45 22.92
CA SER A 178 -10.19 11.80 24.24
C SER A 178 -8.91 12.19 24.98
N THR A 179 -7.78 12.26 24.26
CA THR A 179 -6.45 12.43 24.88
C THR A 179 -6.16 13.88 25.26
N LEU A 180 -6.51 14.87 24.42
CA LEU A 180 -6.23 16.28 24.71
C LEU A 180 -6.83 16.75 26.05
N PRO A 181 -8.09 16.42 26.42
CA PRO A 181 -8.61 16.78 27.74
C PRO A 181 -7.85 16.13 28.91
N ARG A 182 -7.37 14.89 28.74
CA ARG A 182 -6.57 14.22 29.76
C ARG A 182 -5.18 14.85 29.91
N MET A 183 -4.62 15.37 28.82
CA MET A 183 -3.37 16.14 28.84
C MET A 183 -3.54 17.56 29.38
N GLY A 184 -4.80 18.00 29.63
CA GLY A 184 -5.12 19.34 30.18
C GLY A 184 -5.42 20.38 29.11
N PHE A 185 -5.64 19.98 27.88
CA PHE A 185 -6.03 20.86 26.78
C PHE A 185 -7.52 20.75 26.46
N VAL A 186 -8.08 21.75 25.79
CA VAL A 186 -9.47 21.68 25.29
C VAL A 186 -9.54 20.75 24.06
N ARG A 187 -10.71 20.12 23.84
CA ARG A 187 -10.91 19.22 22.68
C ARG A 187 -10.70 19.90 21.33
N THR A 188 -10.94 21.20 21.26
CA THR A 188 -10.78 22.04 20.07
C THR A 188 -9.43 22.74 20.00
N PHE A 189 -8.44 22.26 20.77
CA PHE A 189 -7.10 22.84 20.76
C PHE A 189 -6.55 22.95 19.33
N PRO A 190 -5.91 24.07 18.94
CA PRO A 190 -5.48 24.31 17.57
C PRO A 190 -4.62 23.17 17.04
N ARG A 191 -4.99 22.61 15.88
CA ARG A 191 -4.30 21.44 15.30
C ARG A 191 -2.87 21.77 14.90
N ASP A 192 -2.58 23.00 14.47
CA ASP A 192 -1.24 23.44 14.15
C ASP A 192 -0.30 23.37 15.37
N VAL A 193 -0.84 23.61 16.58
CA VAL A 193 -0.07 23.46 17.83
C VAL A 193 0.05 21.98 18.22
N VAL A 194 -1.02 21.19 18.04
CA VAL A 194 -0.97 19.74 18.31
C VAL A 194 0.10 19.06 17.47
N TYR A 195 0.17 19.39 16.18
CA TYR A 195 1.12 18.81 15.24
C TYR A 195 2.43 19.58 15.12
N GLY A 196 2.53 20.73 15.77
CA GLY A 196 3.76 21.52 15.80
C GLY A 196 4.87 20.83 16.60
N PRO A 197 6.14 21.04 16.24
CA PRO A 197 7.27 20.50 16.97
C PRO A 197 7.40 21.10 18.37
N GLU A 198 7.94 20.30 19.31
CA GLU A 198 8.08 20.70 20.72
C GLU A 198 9.02 21.89 20.90
N GLU A 199 10.02 22.02 20.01
CA GLU A 199 11.01 23.11 20.02
C GLU A 199 10.38 24.50 19.86
N ILE A 200 9.20 24.55 19.24
CA ILE A 200 8.42 25.82 19.08
C ILE A 200 7.12 25.79 19.89
N CYS A 201 7.12 25.07 21.01
CA CYS A 201 5.96 24.94 21.92
C CYS A 201 4.75 24.21 21.33
N GLY A 202 4.94 23.35 20.33
CA GLY A 202 3.94 22.39 19.87
C GLY A 202 3.89 21.16 20.77
N LEU A 203 2.93 20.27 20.51
CA LEU A 203 2.79 19.01 21.28
C LEU A 203 3.57 17.84 20.65
N GLY A 204 4.23 18.03 19.53
CA GLY A 204 5.07 17.03 18.87
C GLY A 204 4.30 15.81 18.34
N VAL A 205 2.97 15.88 18.19
CA VAL A 205 2.18 14.79 17.62
C VAL A 205 2.38 14.78 16.12
N VAL A 206 3.01 13.75 15.59
CA VAL A 206 3.22 13.62 14.14
C VAL A 206 1.93 13.14 13.49
N HIS A 207 1.38 13.94 12.56
CA HIS A 207 0.20 13.53 11.81
C HIS A 207 0.55 12.37 10.85
N PRO A 208 -0.20 11.23 10.86
CA PRO A 208 0.18 10.05 10.07
C PRO A 208 0.35 10.32 8.57
N TRP A 209 -0.47 11.19 7.98
CA TRP A 209 -0.34 11.55 6.56
C TRP A 209 1.00 12.22 6.23
N HIS A 210 1.49 13.13 7.09
CA HIS A 210 2.82 13.73 6.91
C HIS A 210 3.94 12.72 7.21
N ASN A 211 3.74 11.88 8.22
CA ASN A 211 4.70 10.84 8.59
C ASN A 211 4.86 9.80 7.47
N HIS A 212 3.79 9.39 6.84
CA HIS A 212 3.79 8.48 5.69
C HIS A 212 4.74 8.99 4.60
N THR A 213 4.54 10.22 4.16
CA THR A 213 5.38 10.83 3.12
C THR A 213 6.85 10.97 3.56
N TYR A 214 7.08 11.35 4.83
CA TYR A 214 8.44 11.46 5.38
C TYR A 214 9.14 10.10 5.38
N VAL A 215 8.47 9.03 5.81
CA VAL A 215 9.01 7.67 5.83
C VAL A 215 9.35 7.21 4.41
N LEU A 216 8.48 7.43 3.45
CA LEU A 216 8.74 7.08 2.05
C LEU A 216 9.93 7.85 1.46
N LEU A 217 10.03 9.15 1.74
CA LEU A 217 11.18 9.97 1.32
C LEU A 217 12.47 9.52 1.97
N GLN A 218 12.43 9.18 3.26
CA GLN A 218 13.57 8.66 3.99
C GLN A 218 14.05 7.32 3.40
N GLU A 219 13.14 6.37 3.21
CA GLU A 219 13.44 5.09 2.59
C GLU A 219 14.02 5.25 1.17
N THR A 220 13.49 6.19 0.39
CA THR A 220 14.00 6.49 -0.96
C THR A 220 15.45 6.98 -0.93
N SER A 221 15.85 7.70 0.12
CA SER A 221 17.20 8.25 0.26
C SER A 221 18.23 7.27 0.85
N LEU A 222 17.77 6.17 1.48
CA LEU A 222 18.66 5.19 2.08
C LEU A 222 19.24 4.22 1.03
N PRO A 223 20.53 3.84 1.14
CA PRO A 223 21.13 2.77 0.33
C PRO A 223 20.66 1.41 0.84
N SER A 224 19.40 1.06 0.60
CA SER A 224 18.77 -0.19 1.01
C SER A 224 18.07 -0.85 -0.17
N ILE A 225 17.81 -2.16 -0.08
CA ILE A 225 17.03 -2.88 -1.09
C ILE A 225 15.65 -2.24 -1.29
N THR A 226 15.00 -1.83 -0.20
CA THR A 226 13.70 -1.14 -0.24
C THR A 226 13.82 0.21 -0.94
N GLY A 227 14.82 1.03 -0.61
CA GLY A 227 15.08 2.30 -1.28
C GLY A 227 15.37 2.13 -2.77
N ASP A 228 16.13 1.10 -3.15
CA ASP A 228 16.39 0.78 -4.56
C ASP A 228 15.10 0.38 -5.30
N LEU A 229 14.24 -0.42 -4.69
CA LEU A 229 12.93 -0.78 -5.27
C LEU A 229 12.02 0.43 -5.44
N ILE A 230 11.96 1.33 -4.45
CA ILE A 230 11.18 2.57 -4.52
C ILE A 230 11.68 3.46 -5.66
N ARG A 231 12.99 3.69 -5.74
CA ARG A 231 13.62 4.48 -6.82
C ARG A 231 13.35 3.86 -8.19
N ALA A 232 13.46 2.54 -8.25
CA ALA A 232 13.17 1.76 -9.44
C ALA A 232 11.73 1.92 -9.91
N SER A 233 10.78 1.86 -9.00
CA SER A 233 9.35 2.02 -9.27
C SER A 233 9.01 3.45 -9.71
N LEU A 234 9.63 4.46 -9.10
CA LEU A 234 9.49 5.86 -9.53
C LEU A 234 10.02 6.08 -10.96
N GLU A 235 11.16 5.50 -11.29
CA GLU A 235 11.70 5.60 -12.65
C GLU A 235 10.82 4.87 -13.66
N GLN A 236 10.28 3.71 -13.31
CA GLN A 236 9.33 2.98 -14.16
C GLN A 236 8.07 3.81 -14.40
N LEU A 237 7.51 4.43 -13.36
CA LEU A 237 6.35 5.30 -13.49
C LEU A 237 6.62 6.48 -14.41
N ARG A 238 7.80 7.11 -14.32
CA ARG A 238 8.22 8.18 -15.25
C ARG A 238 8.22 7.70 -16.70
N LEU A 239 8.75 6.52 -16.97
CA LEU A 239 8.79 5.95 -18.31
C LEU A 239 7.38 5.65 -18.83
N GLU A 240 6.50 5.13 -17.98
CA GLU A 240 5.11 4.81 -18.35
C GLU A 240 4.30 6.06 -18.70
N ILE A 241 4.46 7.14 -17.96
CA ILE A 241 3.81 8.42 -18.30
C ILE A 241 4.56 9.22 -19.39
N GLY A 242 5.63 8.68 -19.93
CA GLY A 242 6.35 9.25 -21.08
C GLY A 242 7.25 10.44 -20.76
N LEU A 243 7.81 10.52 -19.55
CA LEU A 243 8.79 11.53 -19.15
C LEU A 243 10.22 10.95 -19.22
N PRO A 244 10.91 11.04 -20.39
CA PRO A 244 12.20 10.37 -20.59
C PRO A 244 13.36 11.08 -19.90
N ASP A 245 13.24 12.37 -19.69
CA ASP A 245 14.32 13.19 -19.13
C ASP A 245 14.06 13.48 -17.64
N ARG A 246 15.08 13.25 -16.81
CA ARG A 246 15.04 13.52 -15.38
C ARG A 246 14.95 15.02 -15.05
N THR A 247 15.30 15.87 -16.02
CA THR A 247 15.17 17.33 -15.90
C THR A 247 13.75 17.81 -16.18
N ASP A 248 12.89 16.97 -16.76
CA ASP A 248 11.50 17.30 -16.99
C ASP A 248 10.80 17.50 -15.65
N GLN A 249 10.30 18.71 -15.42
CA GLN A 249 9.53 18.99 -14.22
C GLN A 249 8.24 18.17 -14.21
N TRP A 250 7.97 17.53 -13.08
CA TRP A 250 6.73 16.83 -12.85
C TRP A 250 5.56 17.80 -12.90
N ARG A 251 4.75 17.72 -13.94
CA ARG A 251 3.48 18.45 -13.97
C ARG A 251 2.44 17.60 -13.30
N TRP A 252 2.10 17.96 -12.05
CA TRP A 252 1.13 17.21 -11.25
C TRP A 252 -0.17 16.93 -12.01
N SER A 253 -0.69 17.90 -12.77
CA SER A 253 -1.92 17.72 -13.56
C SER A 253 -1.85 16.58 -14.57
N ALA A 254 -0.68 16.31 -15.15
CA ALA A 254 -0.50 15.18 -16.06
C ALA A 254 -0.38 13.84 -15.28
N ILE A 255 0.32 13.83 -14.16
CA ILE A 255 0.48 12.66 -13.32
C ILE A 255 -0.88 12.22 -12.75
N ASP A 256 -1.71 13.17 -12.31
CA ASP A 256 -3.02 12.89 -11.71
C ASP A 256 -3.97 12.21 -12.72
N VAL A 257 -3.87 12.53 -13.99
CA VAL A 257 -4.70 11.94 -15.05
C VAL A 257 -4.17 10.59 -15.53
N LEU A 258 -2.85 10.45 -15.65
CA LEU A 258 -2.22 9.30 -16.31
C LEU A 258 -1.81 8.17 -15.35
N ALA A 259 -1.49 8.50 -14.10
CA ALA A 259 -1.08 7.51 -13.12
C ALA A 259 -2.29 6.93 -12.38
N THR A 260 -2.31 5.61 -12.20
CA THR A 260 -3.26 4.94 -11.32
C THR A 260 -3.03 5.33 -9.86
N ASP A 261 -4.06 5.28 -9.04
CA ASP A 261 -3.97 5.58 -7.62
C ASP A 261 -3.07 4.55 -6.93
N CYS A 262 -1.97 5.04 -6.37
CA CYS A 262 -0.98 4.25 -5.65
C CYS A 262 -0.14 5.17 -4.76
N TRP A 263 0.56 4.61 -3.80
CA TRP A 263 1.40 5.37 -2.89
C TRP A 263 2.52 6.18 -3.58
N LEU A 264 3.03 5.76 -4.74
CA LEU A 264 3.99 6.54 -5.54
C LEU A 264 3.36 7.82 -6.09
N LYS A 265 2.12 7.74 -6.57
CA LYS A 265 1.36 8.90 -7.02
C LYS A 265 1.14 9.89 -5.87
N ASP A 266 0.78 9.40 -4.68
CA ASP A 266 0.60 10.22 -3.49
C ASP A 266 1.91 10.87 -3.04
N LEU A 267 3.02 10.14 -3.08
CA LEU A 267 4.35 10.69 -2.81
C LEU A 267 4.70 11.83 -3.77
N LEU A 268 4.50 11.64 -5.06
CA LEU A 268 4.77 12.68 -6.08
C LEU A 268 3.86 13.89 -5.92
N LYS A 269 2.60 13.66 -5.60
CA LYS A 269 1.62 14.72 -5.28
C LYS A 269 2.06 15.57 -4.09
N TYR A 270 2.46 14.91 -3.02
CA TYR A 270 2.96 15.58 -1.84
C TYR A 270 4.24 16.38 -2.14
N MET A 271 5.18 15.79 -2.86
CA MET A 271 6.42 16.47 -3.26
C MET A 271 6.12 17.72 -4.08
N ALA A 272 5.18 17.63 -5.05
CA ALA A 272 4.79 18.77 -5.86
C ALA A 272 4.06 19.86 -5.05
N GLN A 273 3.24 19.49 -4.06
CA GLN A 273 2.53 20.43 -3.18
C GLN A 273 3.46 21.19 -2.24
N HIS A 274 4.57 20.57 -1.84
CA HIS A 274 5.51 21.13 -0.88
C HIS A 274 6.85 21.55 -1.50
N ASP A 275 6.95 21.55 -2.82
CA ASP A 275 8.16 21.91 -3.59
C ASP A 275 9.41 21.09 -3.19
N PHE A 276 9.22 19.81 -2.89
CA PHE A 276 10.30 18.87 -2.65
C PHE A 276 10.82 18.26 -3.95
N GLN A 277 12.14 18.15 -4.04
CA GLN A 277 12.79 17.53 -5.19
C GLN A 277 13.75 16.43 -4.71
N LEU A 278 13.75 15.29 -5.40
CA LEU A 278 14.76 14.27 -5.20
C LEU A 278 16.03 14.70 -5.94
N THR A 279 17.11 14.88 -5.19
CA THR A 279 18.40 15.32 -5.72
C THR A 279 19.30 14.18 -6.18
N ASP A 280 18.97 12.95 -5.78
CA ASP A 280 19.76 11.77 -6.15
C ASP A 280 19.46 11.26 -7.56
N THR A 281 20.50 10.71 -8.18
CA THR A 281 20.36 10.03 -9.47
C THR A 281 19.61 8.71 -9.27
N LEU A 282 18.37 8.65 -9.75
CA LEU A 282 17.62 7.40 -9.77
C LEU A 282 18.31 6.39 -10.71
N PRO A 283 18.37 5.10 -10.35
CA PRO A 283 18.93 4.08 -11.23
C PRO A 283 18.14 4.00 -12.52
N THR A 284 18.84 3.89 -13.65
CA THR A 284 18.19 3.67 -14.94
C THR A 284 17.89 2.19 -15.09
N LEU A 285 16.64 1.79 -14.98
CA LEU A 285 16.25 0.38 -14.96
C LEU A 285 16.13 -0.27 -16.33
N ARG A 286 15.80 0.47 -17.36
CA ARG A 286 15.63 -0.07 -18.71
C ARG A 286 16.20 0.87 -19.77
N SER A 287 16.90 0.31 -20.72
CA SER A 287 17.04 0.91 -22.03
C SER A 287 15.72 0.70 -22.78
N TYR A 288 15.00 1.76 -23.07
CA TYR A 288 13.86 1.71 -24.00
C TYR A 288 14.34 1.32 -25.41
N ARG A 289 13.45 0.72 -26.18
CA ARG A 289 13.72 0.40 -27.58
C ARG A 289 13.89 1.69 -28.38
N ALA A 290 14.76 1.69 -29.39
CA ALA A 290 15.02 2.87 -30.22
C ALA A 290 13.77 3.42 -30.94
N SER A 291 12.72 2.60 -31.05
CA SER A 291 11.44 2.96 -31.68
C SER A 291 10.39 3.44 -30.68
N ASP A 292 10.63 3.37 -29.38
CA ASP A 292 9.65 3.77 -28.37
C ASP A 292 9.46 5.29 -28.41
N LYS A 293 8.20 5.71 -28.37
CA LYS A 293 7.80 7.11 -28.30
C LYS A 293 7.28 7.42 -26.91
N PHE A 294 7.68 8.58 -26.41
CA PHE A 294 7.24 9.05 -25.11
C PHE A 294 5.92 9.78 -25.24
N LEU A 295 4.85 9.20 -24.71
CA LEU A 295 3.49 9.72 -24.83
C LEU A 295 3.37 11.20 -24.41
N MET A 296 4.05 11.60 -23.32
CA MET A 296 4.02 13.00 -22.89
C MET A 296 4.71 13.94 -23.85
N LYS A 297 5.81 13.54 -24.50
CA LYS A 297 6.44 14.37 -25.56
C LYS A 297 5.53 14.52 -26.77
N GLU A 298 4.87 13.45 -27.19
CA GLU A 298 3.90 13.49 -28.30
C GLU A 298 2.67 14.33 -27.92
N PHE A 299 2.18 14.20 -26.68
CA PHE A 299 1.04 14.99 -26.19
C PHE A 299 1.34 16.49 -26.05
N LEU A 300 2.56 16.86 -25.61
CA LEU A 300 2.96 18.26 -25.46
C LEU A 300 3.41 18.91 -26.79
N ALA A 301 3.69 18.10 -27.80
CA ALA A 301 4.08 18.57 -29.15
C ALA A 301 2.87 18.85 -30.06
N ASN A 302 1.68 18.36 -29.71
CA ASN A 302 0.42 18.61 -30.38
C ASN A 302 -0.44 19.62 -29.59
#